data_d53955d97dda904fd1a19c459491a270
#
_entry.id   d53955d97dda904fd1a19c459491a270
#
_cell.length_a   1.000
_cell.length_b   1.000
_cell.length_c   1.000
_cell.angle_alpha   90.00
_cell.angle_beta   90.00
_cell.angle_gamma   90.00
#
_symmetry.space_group_name_H-M   'P 1'
#
loop_
_entity.id
_entity.type
_entity.pdbx_description
1 polymer ?
#
loop_
_entity_poly.entity_id
_entity_poly.type
_entity_poly.pdbx_seq_one_letter_code
_entity_poly.pdbx_strand_id
1 'polypeptide(L)'
;SLHDALPIYGLLIVTIDRKYGSGGRLVGEKLAKLLGYRFYDRELLKIAAKESGMHEDVVQHFDEKPAGSLLYSTYLYATLPVTDALPLNQKLAFAQFDVIRRVAGEGDCVIVGRCADYVLQERTDCLNVFITASNEVRHQRLAKYYGIPEELADKTIKKQDKMRAEYYNFFTQRKWADASNYHLCVDAGQFSLDGAAALIAGAVRQLEGK
;
A
#
# COMPACT_ATOMS: atom_id res chain seq x y z
N SER A 1 -38.54 -24.15 1.42
CA SER A 1 -37.58 -24.65 0.47
C SER A 1 -36.22 -24.01 0.73
N LEU A 2 -35.30 -24.82 1.22
CA LEU A 2 -33.91 -24.50 1.61
C LEU A 2 -33.02 -24.40 0.38
N HIS A 3 -33.08 -23.38 -0.46
CA HIS A 3 -32.12 -23.27 -1.59
C HIS A 3 -31.97 -21.86 -2.15
N ASP A 4 -32.14 -20.83 -1.33
CA ASP A 4 -31.68 -19.48 -1.71
C ASP A 4 -30.49 -19.05 -0.85
N ALA A 5 -29.46 -19.92 -0.78
CA ALA A 5 -28.15 -19.48 -0.45
C ALA A 5 -27.66 -18.65 -1.65
N LEU A 6 -27.68 -17.33 -1.50
CA LEU A 6 -26.95 -16.44 -2.40
C LEU A 6 -25.56 -17.04 -2.61
N PRO A 7 -25.04 -17.08 -3.84
CA PRO A 7 -23.66 -17.51 -4.05
C PRO A 7 -22.82 -16.62 -3.14
N ILE A 8 -22.06 -17.22 -2.25
CA ILE A 8 -21.02 -16.56 -1.49
C ILE A 8 -19.98 -16.18 -2.55
N TYR A 9 -20.20 -15.03 -3.19
CA TYR A 9 -19.15 -14.39 -3.97
C TYR A 9 -18.02 -14.17 -2.98
N GLY A 10 -16.93 -14.88 -3.16
CA GLY A 10 -15.79 -14.79 -2.27
C GLY A 10 -15.35 -13.34 -2.18
N LEU A 11 -14.99 -12.89 -0.98
CA LEU A 11 -14.40 -11.57 -0.77
C LEU A 11 -13.28 -11.37 -1.79
N LEU A 12 -13.24 -10.20 -2.45
CA LEU A 12 -12.15 -9.85 -3.34
C LEU A 12 -11.41 -8.63 -2.79
N ILE A 13 -10.12 -8.82 -2.57
CA ILE A 13 -9.22 -7.77 -2.10
C ILE A 13 -8.36 -7.28 -3.26
N VAL A 14 -8.25 -5.97 -3.43
CA VAL A 14 -7.30 -5.37 -4.37
C VAL A 14 -6.18 -4.71 -3.57
N THR A 15 -4.96 -5.22 -3.71
CA THR A 15 -3.78 -4.54 -3.17
C THR A 15 -3.13 -3.68 -4.24
N ILE A 16 -2.73 -2.46 -3.89
CA ILE A 16 -2.08 -1.54 -4.83
C ILE A 16 -0.74 -1.09 -4.28
N ASP A 17 0.35 -1.51 -4.91
CA ASP A 17 1.63 -0.85 -4.73
C ASP A 17 1.91 0.10 -5.91
N ARG A 18 2.87 1.02 -5.75
CA ARG A 18 2.95 2.14 -6.68
C ARG A 18 4.26 2.92 -6.58
N LYS A 19 4.74 3.45 -7.69
CA LYS A 19 5.79 4.46 -7.72
C LYS A 19 5.27 5.79 -7.16
N TYR A 20 6.15 6.58 -6.53
CA TYR A 20 5.78 7.91 -6.03
C TYR A 20 5.42 8.85 -7.19
N GLY A 21 4.33 9.58 -7.04
CA GLY A 21 3.81 10.45 -8.11
C GLY A 21 3.08 9.73 -9.24
N SER A 22 3.02 8.39 -9.26
CA SER A 22 2.28 7.65 -10.30
C SER A 22 0.75 7.79 -10.19
N GLY A 23 0.24 8.31 -9.08
CA GLY A 23 -1.20 8.44 -8.85
C GLY A 23 -1.86 7.17 -8.27
N GLY A 24 -1.07 6.17 -7.85
CA GLY A 24 -1.62 4.89 -7.38
C GLY A 24 -2.61 5.01 -6.22
N ARG A 25 -2.42 5.97 -5.29
CA ARG A 25 -3.41 6.27 -4.25
C ARG A 25 -4.73 6.75 -4.85
N LEU A 26 -4.68 7.70 -5.77
CA LEU A 26 -5.87 8.26 -6.43
C LEU A 26 -6.60 7.20 -7.28
N VAL A 27 -5.84 6.33 -7.95
CA VAL A 27 -6.40 5.17 -8.67
C VAL A 27 -7.13 4.25 -7.71
N GLY A 28 -6.54 3.92 -6.56
CA GLY A 28 -7.15 3.07 -5.54
C GLY A 28 -8.43 3.66 -4.97
N GLU A 29 -8.46 4.96 -4.70
CA GLU A 29 -9.63 5.67 -4.21
C GLU A 29 -10.79 5.67 -5.25
N LYS A 30 -10.44 5.94 -6.52
CA LYS A 30 -11.40 5.86 -7.64
C LYS A 30 -11.92 4.44 -7.86
N LEU A 31 -11.05 3.44 -7.79
CA LEU A 31 -11.40 2.03 -7.91
C LEU A 31 -12.37 1.60 -6.80
N ALA A 32 -12.05 1.92 -5.55
CA ALA A 32 -12.90 1.60 -4.41
C ALA A 32 -14.30 2.21 -4.56
N LYS A 33 -14.37 3.48 -5.00
CA LYS A 33 -15.65 4.15 -5.30
C LYS A 33 -16.41 3.47 -6.44
N LEU A 34 -15.71 3.06 -7.52
CA LEU A 34 -16.31 2.37 -8.67
C LEU A 34 -16.92 1.02 -8.31
N LEU A 35 -16.27 0.28 -7.40
CA LEU A 35 -16.68 -1.06 -7.00
C LEU A 35 -17.57 -1.07 -5.75
N GLY A 36 -17.71 0.04 -5.04
CA GLY A 36 -18.37 0.09 -3.73
C GLY A 36 -17.56 -0.57 -2.61
N TYR A 37 -16.24 -0.70 -2.79
CA TYR A 37 -15.32 -1.33 -1.85
C TYR A 37 -14.86 -0.34 -0.78
N ARG A 38 -14.47 -0.86 0.39
CA ARG A 38 -13.77 -0.05 1.41
C ARG A 38 -12.37 0.30 0.92
N PHE A 39 -11.91 1.49 1.28
CA PHE A 39 -10.59 2.00 0.89
C PHE A 39 -9.70 2.19 2.11
N TYR A 40 -8.51 1.60 2.06
CA TYR A 40 -7.50 1.70 3.12
C TYR A 40 -6.16 2.18 2.56
N ASP A 41 -5.63 3.24 3.14
CA ASP A 41 -4.29 3.77 2.86
C ASP A 41 -3.59 4.10 4.20
N ARG A 42 -3.41 5.37 4.52
CA ARG A 42 -2.75 5.81 5.77
C ARG A 42 -3.53 5.46 7.03
N GLU A 43 -4.81 5.25 6.91
CA GLU A 43 -5.67 4.85 8.03
C GLU A 43 -5.22 3.56 8.71
N LEU A 44 -4.65 2.61 7.95
CA LEU A 44 -4.11 1.37 8.51
C LEU A 44 -3.07 1.63 9.60
N LEU A 45 -2.24 2.67 9.42
CA LEU A 45 -1.24 3.07 10.41
C LEU A 45 -1.90 3.60 11.69
N LYS A 46 -2.94 4.41 11.56
CA LYS A 46 -3.67 4.97 12.70
C LYS A 46 -4.39 3.90 13.48
N ILE A 47 -5.03 2.97 12.79
CA ILE A 47 -5.72 1.82 13.40
C ILE A 47 -4.70 0.96 14.16
N ALA A 48 -3.58 0.61 13.52
CA ALA A 48 -2.54 -0.21 14.14
C ALA A 48 -1.95 0.43 15.39
N ALA A 49 -1.67 1.74 15.36
CA ALA A 49 -1.14 2.45 16.50
C ALA A 49 -2.14 2.51 17.66
N LYS A 50 -3.42 2.80 17.37
CA LYS A 50 -4.48 2.82 18.38
C LYS A 50 -4.66 1.45 19.06
N GLU A 51 -4.70 0.39 18.27
CA GLU A 51 -4.87 -0.98 18.78
C GLU A 51 -3.64 -1.49 19.56
N SER A 52 -2.45 -1.00 19.20
CA SER A 52 -1.21 -1.35 19.90
C SER A 52 -0.95 -0.50 21.15
N GLY A 53 -1.86 0.40 21.52
CA GLY A 53 -1.69 1.31 22.65
C GLY A 53 -0.58 2.35 22.44
N MET A 54 -0.14 2.57 21.22
CA MET A 54 0.87 3.57 20.88
C MET A 54 0.26 4.97 20.82
N HIS A 55 1.01 5.96 21.33
CA HIS A 55 0.57 7.36 21.30
C HIS A 55 0.46 7.86 19.85
N GLU A 56 -0.53 8.70 19.55
CA GLU A 56 -0.82 9.22 18.20
C GLU A 56 0.35 10.03 17.62
N ASP A 57 1.14 10.68 18.48
CA ASP A 57 2.37 11.40 18.11
C ASP A 57 3.43 10.48 17.49
N VAL A 58 3.48 9.22 17.90
CA VAL A 58 4.37 8.21 17.32
C VAL A 58 4.00 7.96 15.86
N VAL A 59 2.70 7.93 15.55
CA VAL A 59 2.18 7.67 14.22
C VAL A 59 2.57 8.76 13.21
N GLN A 60 2.47 10.05 13.61
CA GLN A 60 2.87 11.17 12.77
C GLN A 60 4.37 11.11 12.43
N HIS A 61 5.22 10.77 13.41
CA HIS A 61 6.66 10.64 13.21
C HIS A 61 7.05 9.51 12.24
N PHE A 62 6.26 8.43 12.17
CA PHE A 62 6.51 7.31 11.25
C PHE A 62 5.93 7.52 9.86
N ASP A 63 4.90 8.34 9.71
CA ASP A 63 4.35 8.69 8.38
C ASP A 63 5.27 9.68 7.62
N GLU A 64 6.04 10.49 8.36
CA GLU A 64 6.94 11.50 7.82
C GLU A 64 8.39 11.03 7.64
N LYS A 65 8.82 9.95 8.30
CA LYS A 65 10.20 9.45 8.24
C LYS A 65 10.29 8.08 7.56
N PRO A 66 11.35 7.86 6.76
CA PRO A 66 11.60 6.57 6.15
C PRO A 66 11.79 5.48 7.21
N ALA A 67 11.08 4.38 7.07
CA ALA A 67 11.31 3.17 7.87
C ALA A 67 12.73 2.58 7.69
N GLY A 68 13.52 3.13 6.79
CA GLY A 68 14.83 2.67 6.36
C GLY A 68 16.03 3.53 6.75
N SER A 69 15.91 4.40 7.73
CA SER A 69 17.14 4.99 8.28
C SER A 69 17.83 3.95 9.20
N LEU A 70 18.76 3.18 8.61
CA LEU A 70 19.69 2.32 9.34
C LEU A 70 20.34 3.07 10.53
N LEU A 71 20.60 4.36 10.37
CA LEU A 71 21.11 5.24 11.41
C LEU A 71 20.12 5.41 12.58
N TYR A 72 18.82 5.44 12.32
CA TYR A 72 17.82 5.58 13.37
C TYR A 72 17.59 4.25 14.12
N SER A 73 17.59 3.13 13.41
CA SER A 73 17.54 1.81 14.06
C SER A 73 18.81 1.57 14.88
N THR A 74 19.99 1.96 14.40
CA THR A 74 21.25 1.85 15.13
C THR A 74 21.27 2.76 16.36
N TYR A 75 20.72 3.96 16.27
CA TYR A 75 20.57 4.87 17.41
C TYR A 75 19.63 4.31 18.48
N LEU A 76 18.50 3.73 18.08
CA LEU A 76 17.57 3.05 18.99
C LEU A 76 18.19 1.79 19.62
N TYR A 77 18.96 1.01 18.85
CA TYR A 77 19.69 -0.13 19.40
C TYR A 77 20.77 0.27 20.43
N ALA A 78 21.38 1.43 20.24
CA ALA A 78 22.43 1.92 21.14
C ALA A 78 21.88 2.56 22.44
N THR A 79 20.63 2.99 22.46
CA THR A 79 20.04 3.76 23.59
C THR A 79 18.99 3.01 24.41
N LEU A 80 18.50 1.86 23.94
CA LEU A 80 17.54 1.05 24.70
C LEU A 80 18.26 -0.12 25.39
N PRO A 81 17.92 -0.42 26.64
CA PRO A 81 18.44 -1.61 27.32
C PRO A 81 18.03 -2.86 26.53
N VAL A 82 18.99 -3.80 26.43
CA VAL A 82 18.81 -5.11 25.77
C VAL A 82 17.77 -5.92 26.55
N THR A 83 16.54 -5.68 26.29
CA THR A 83 15.42 -6.53 26.67
C THR A 83 14.66 -6.90 25.39
N ASP A 84 14.06 -8.08 25.33
CA ASP A 84 13.36 -8.77 24.22
C ASP A 84 12.39 -7.94 23.35
N ALA A 85 12.64 -6.66 23.13
CA ALA A 85 11.75 -5.75 22.46
C ALA A 85 12.21 -5.49 21.02
N LEU A 86 11.45 -5.99 20.06
CA LEU A 86 11.54 -5.57 18.66
C LEU A 86 11.59 -4.04 18.55
N PRO A 87 12.38 -3.47 17.62
CA PRO A 87 12.38 -2.04 17.34
C PRO A 87 10.96 -1.53 17.10
N LEU A 88 10.65 -0.33 17.56
CA LEU A 88 9.30 0.25 17.49
C LEU A 88 8.71 0.27 16.07
N ASN A 89 9.56 0.54 15.07
CA ASN A 89 9.17 0.50 13.66
C ASN A 89 8.73 -0.91 13.19
N GLN A 90 9.38 -1.96 13.69
CA GLN A 90 8.99 -3.35 13.40
C GLN A 90 7.69 -3.72 14.11
N LYS A 91 7.54 -3.35 15.38
CA LYS A 91 6.29 -3.55 16.12
C LYS A 91 5.11 -2.89 15.40
N LEU A 92 5.30 -1.66 14.93
CA LEU A 92 4.27 -0.93 14.20
C LEU A 92 3.97 -1.59 12.83
N ALA A 93 5.00 -2.09 12.13
CA ALA A 93 4.79 -2.81 10.87
C ALA A 93 4.00 -4.10 11.10
N PHE A 94 4.34 -4.90 12.11
CA PHE A 94 3.59 -6.12 12.43
C PHE A 94 2.15 -5.83 12.87
N ALA A 95 1.94 -4.79 13.67
CA ALA A 95 0.58 -4.34 14.00
C ALA A 95 -0.21 -3.95 12.76
N GLN A 96 0.42 -3.27 11.78
CA GLN A 96 -0.23 -2.98 10.50
C GLN A 96 -0.56 -4.25 9.70
N PHE A 97 0.32 -5.24 9.70
CA PHE A 97 0.07 -6.51 9.03
C PHE A 97 -1.14 -7.25 9.62
N ASP A 98 -1.30 -7.20 10.95
CA ASP A 98 -2.47 -7.78 11.60
C ASP A 98 -3.76 -7.02 11.26
N VAL A 99 -3.71 -5.68 11.22
CA VAL A 99 -4.84 -4.87 10.74
C VAL A 99 -5.18 -5.20 9.29
N ILE A 100 -4.18 -5.34 8.40
CA ILE A 100 -4.40 -5.71 7.00
C ILE A 100 -5.12 -7.05 6.89
N ARG A 101 -4.66 -8.08 7.61
CA ARG A 101 -5.32 -9.40 7.62
C ARG A 101 -6.76 -9.31 8.11
N ARG A 102 -7.01 -8.54 9.16
CA ARG A 102 -8.34 -8.36 9.74
C ARG A 102 -9.28 -7.65 8.76
N VAL A 103 -8.91 -6.48 8.24
CA VAL A 103 -9.79 -5.72 7.32
C VAL A 103 -10.04 -6.47 6.01
N ALA A 104 -9.08 -7.27 5.54
CA ALA A 104 -9.26 -8.17 4.41
C ALA A 104 -10.22 -9.33 4.70
N GLY A 105 -10.39 -9.71 5.96
CA GLY A 105 -11.39 -10.71 6.39
C GLY A 105 -12.81 -10.13 6.58
N GLU A 106 -12.95 -8.82 6.67
CA GLU A 106 -14.22 -8.16 6.95
C GLU A 106 -15.06 -7.85 5.70
N GLY A 107 -14.49 -7.95 4.49
CA GLY A 107 -15.18 -7.69 3.22
C GLY A 107 -14.30 -7.13 2.13
N ASP A 108 -14.91 -6.88 0.99
CA ASP A 108 -14.24 -6.34 -0.19
C ASP A 108 -13.58 -5.00 0.10
N CYS A 109 -12.31 -4.89 -0.28
CA CYS A 109 -11.55 -3.68 -0.01
C CYS A 109 -10.40 -3.46 -1.01
N VAL A 110 -9.98 -2.19 -1.09
CA VAL A 110 -8.77 -1.74 -1.77
C VAL A 110 -7.78 -1.28 -0.72
N ILE A 111 -6.60 -1.88 -0.70
CA ILE A 111 -5.53 -1.58 0.27
C ILE A 111 -4.32 -1.03 -0.49
N VAL A 112 -3.82 0.15 -0.07
CA VAL A 112 -2.70 0.82 -0.75
C VAL A 112 -1.41 0.72 0.06
N GLY A 113 -0.41 0.01 -0.49
CA GLY A 113 0.94 -0.13 0.07
C GLY A 113 1.03 -1.04 1.29
N ARG A 114 2.03 -0.79 2.16
CA ARG A 114 2.26 -1.51 3.42
C ARG A 114 2.51 -3.01 3.25
N CYS A 115 3.08 -3.42 2.12
CA CYS A 115 3.32 -4.83 1.79
C CYS A 115 2.04 -5.68 1.81
N ALA A 116 0.87 -5.09 1.51
CA ALA A 116 -0.41 -5.80 1.60
C ALA A 116 -0.45 -7.03 0.67
N ASP A 117 0.16 -6.95 -0.51
CA ASP A 117 0.35 -8.07 -1.44
C ASP A 117 1.07 -9.26 -0.79
N TYR A 118 2.12 -9.00 0.00
CA TYR A 118 2.86 -10.01 0.72
C TYR A 118 2.12 -10.51 1.96
N VAL A 119 1.53 -9.60 2.73
CA VAL A 119 0.78 -9.94 3.96
C VAL A 119 -0.40 -10.87 3.65
N LEU A 120 -1.00 -10.73 2.48
CA LEU A 120 -2.15 -11.50 2.02
C LEU A 120 -1.80 -12.59 1.00
N GLN A 121 -0.52 -12.95 0.85
CA GLN A 121 -0.04 -13.88 -0.19
C GLN A 121 -0.65 -15.28 -0.13
N GLU A 122 -1.11 -15.72 1.04
CA GLU A 122 -1.76 -17.03 1.22
C GLU A 122 -3.24 -17.03 0.78
N ARG A 123 -3.79 -15.85 0.45
CA ARG A 123 -5.18 -15.72 0.02
C ARG A 123 -5.27 -15.84 -1.51
N THR A 124 -6.26 -16.57 -1.98
CA THR A 124 -6.53 -16.77 -3.41
C THR A 124 -7.49 -15.74 -3.99
N ASP A 125 -8.11 -14.94 -3.13
CA ASP A 125 -9.08 -13.90 -3.46
C ASP A 125 -8.47 -12.49 -3.49
N CYS A 126 -7.17 -12.38 -3.76
CA CYS A 126 -6.45 -11.12 -3.88
C CYS A 126 -6.02 -10.82 -5.32
N LEU A 127 -6.27 -9.60 -5.77
CA LEU A 127 -5.70 -9.03 -6.98
C LEU A 127 -4.59 -8.05 -6.61
N ASN A 128 -3.34 -8.43 -6.85
CA ASN A 128 -2.17 -7.59 -6.55
C ASN A 128 -1.83 -6.74 -7.77
N VAL A 129 -1.83 -5.42 -7.59
CA VAL A 129 -1.66 -4.42 -8.66
C VAL A 129 -0.47 -3.52 -8.36
N PHE A 130 0.32 -3.20 -9.39
CA PHE A 130 1.37 -2.18 -9.32
C PHE A 130 1.05 -1.01 -10.26
N ILE A 131 1.09 0.22 -9.75
CA ILE A 131 0.82 1.43 -10.54
C ILE A 131 2.12 2.18 -10.81
N THR A 132 2.37 2.41 -12.09
CA THR A 132 3.50 3.21 -12.59
C THR A 132 3.03 4.42 -13.41
N ALA A 133 3.96 5.30 -13.75
CA ALA A 133 3.81 6.36 -14.74
C ALA A 133 5.20 6.82 -15.18
N SER A 134 5.30 7.48 -16.35
CA SER A 134 6.54 8.10 -16.81
C SER A 134 7.00 9.21 -15.84
N ASN A 135 8.28 9.56 -15.89
CA ASN A 135 8.81 10.61 -15.01
C ASN A 135 8.16 11.98 -15.29
N GLU A 136 7.85 12.30 -16.55
CA GLU A 136 7.17 13.53 -16.95
C GLU A 136 5.79 13.64 -16.27
N VAL A 137 5.00 12.58 -16.33
CA VAL A 137 3.68 12.53 -15.68
C VAL A 137 3.81 12.62 -14.17
N ARG A 138 4.81 11.96 -13.60
CA ARG A 138 5.08 12.00 -12.16
C ARG A 138 5.44 13.40 -11.69
N HIS A 139 6.30 14.13 -12.44
CA HIS A 139 6.66 15.54 -12.18
C HIS A 139 5.42 16.44 -12.21
N GLN A 140 4.62 16.34 -13.27
CA GLN A 140 3.38 17.12 -13.40
C GLN A 140 2.43 16.87 -12.22
N ARG A 141 2.30 15.61 -11.78
CA ARG A 141 1.46 15.26 -10.63
C ARG A 141 2.02 15.75 -9.30
N LEU A 142 3.35 15.75 -9.14
CA LEU A 142 3.98 16.30 -7.95
C LEU A 142 3.71 17.79 -7.83
N ALA A 143 3.84 18.54 -8.91
CA ALA A 143 3.51 19.97 -8.92
C ALA A 143 2.01 20.19 -8.63
N LYS A 144 1.14 19.47 -9.35
CA LYS A 144 -0.31 19.68 -9.28
C LYS A 144 -0.94 19.28 -7.94
N TYR A 145 -0.55 18.13 -7.37
CA TYR A 145 -1.23 17.54 -6.21
C TYR A 145 -0.45 17.69 -4.89
N TYR A 146 0.85 17.97 -4.97
CA TYR A 146 1.72 18.04 -3.79
C TYR A 146 2.44 19.38 -3.66
N GLY A 147 2.30 20.30 -4.63
CA GLY A 147 2.96 21.61 -4.61
C GLY A 147 4.50 21.52 -4.65
N ILE A 148 5.05 20.41 -5.16
CA ILE A 148 6.50 20.21 -5.21
C ILE A 148 7.03 20.87 -6.49
N PRO A 149 7.97 21.83 -6.39
CA PRO A 149 8.59 22.46 -7.53
C PRO A 149 9.32 21.45 -8.44
N GLU A 150 9.38 21.75 -9.74
CA GLU A 150 9.97 20.86 -10.74
C GLU A 150 11.44 20.53 -10.43
N GLU A 151 12.21 21.50 -9.98
CA GLU A 151 13.62 21.35 -9.61
C GLU A 151 13.86 20.37 -8.44
N LEU A 152 12.84 20.11 -7.62
CA LEU A 152 12.89 19.17 -6.52
C LEU A 152 12.25 17.83 -6.84
N ALA A 153 11.53 17.73 -7.97
CA ALA A 153 10.72 16.58 -8.31
C ALA A 153 11.56 15.29 -8.41
N ASP A 154 12.64 15.29 -9.18
CA ASP A 154 13.53 14.12 -9.35
C ASP A 154 14.13 13.64 -8.03
N LYS A 155 14.63 14.56 -7.22
CA LYS A 155 15.21 14.23 -5.92
C LYS A 155 14.15 13.62 -5.00
N THR A 156 12.95 14.18 -5.01
CA THR A 156 11.83 13.70 -4.19
C THR A 156 11.38 12.33 -4.64
N ILE A 157 11.21 12.11 -5.95
CA ILE A 157 10.84 10.82 -6.54
C ILE A 157 11.84 9.74 -6.16
N LYS A 158 13.14 9.98 -6.40
CA LYS A 158 14.20 9.02 -6.09
C LYS A 158 14.23 8.66 -4.60
N LYS A 159 14.10 9.67 -3.74
CA LYS A 159 14.05 9.48 -2.28
C LYS A 159 12.86 8.61 -1.87
N GLN A 160 11.66 8.95 -2.33
CA GLN A 160 10.43 8.27 -1.93
C GLN A 160 10.37 6.83 -2.47
N ASP A 161 10.77 6.61 -3.74
CA ASP A 161 10.82 5.27 -4.32
C ASP A 161 11.87 4.40 -3.62
N LYS A 162 13.04 4.96 -3.28
CA LYS A 162 14.06 4.26 -2.50
C LYS A 162 13.51 3.84 -1.13
N MET A 163 12.83 4.72 -0.42
CA MET A 163 12.24 4.41 0.88
C MET A 163 11.21 3.29 0.80
N ARG A 164 10.36 3.29 -0.22
CA ARG A 164 9.39 2.21 -0.46
C ARG A 164 10.08 0.90 -0.78
N ALA A 165 11.10 0.93 -1.64
CA ALA A 165 11.89 -0.25 -1.97
C ALA A 165 12.58 -0.84 -0.73
N GLU A 166 13.22 -0.01 0.09
CA GLU A 166 13.89 -0.46 1.33
C GLU A 166 12.90 -1.10 2.31
N TYR A 167 11.73 -0.47 2.51
CA TYR A 167 10.68 -1.01 3.37
C TYR A 167 10.15 -2.36 2.85
N TYR A 168 9.76 -2.40 1.58
CA TYR A 168 9.21 -3.60 0.96
C TYR A 168 10.24 -4.75 0.95
N ASN A 169 11.46 -4.47 0.48
CA ASN A 169 12.50 -5.49 0.39
C ASN A 169 12.88 -6.05 1.77
N PHE A 170 12.88 -5.20 2.81
CA PHE A 170 13.19 -5.63 4.17
C PHE A 170 12.15 -6.62 4.72
N PHE A 171 10.86 -6.28 4.60
CA PHE A 171 9.82 -7.11 5.19
C PHE A 171 9.43 -8.32 4.34
N THR A 172 9.59 -8.24 3.02
CA THR A 172 9.12 -9.31 2.12
C THR A 172 10.24 -10.21 1.60
N GLN A 173 11.49 -9.78 1.69
CA GLN A 173 12.65 -10.40 1.05
C GLN A 173 12.48 -10.53 -0.47
N ARG A 174 11.60 -9.71 -1.06
CA ARG A 174 11.35 -9.61 -2.49
C ARG A 174 11.84 -8.27 -3.02
N LYS A 175 12.10 -8.19 -4.33
CA LYS A 175 12.48 -6.94 -4.97
C LYS A 175 11.23 -6.09 -5.24
N TRP A 176 11.20 -4.88 -4.68
CA TRP A 176 10.13 -3.92 -4.96
C TRP A 176 10.01 -3.56 -6.43
N ALA A 177 8.78 -3.35 -6.91
CA ALA A 177 8.45 -3.03 -8.30
C ALA A 177 8.88 -4.10 -9.33
N ASP A 178 9.20 -5.31 -8.89
CA ASP A 178 9.36 -6.44 -9.80
C ASP A 178 7.98 -6.92 -10.25
N ALA A 179 7.76 -6.96 -11.56
CA ALA A 179 6.47 -7.31 -12.16
C ALA A 179 5.97 -8.70 -11.73
N SER A 180 6.88 -9.62 -11.40
CA SER A 180 6.53 -10.97 -10.95
C SER A 180 5.81 -11.04 -9.60
N ASN A 181 5.84 -9.95 -8.82
CA ASN A 181 5.12 -9.87 -7.54
C ASN A 181 3.64 -9.48 -7.71
N TYR A 182 3.24 -9.05 -8.90
CA TYR A 182 1.92 -8.46 -9.14
C TYR A 182 1.17 -9.20 -10.24
N HIS A 183 -0.14 -9.29 -10.12
CA HIS A 183 -1.01 -9.85 -11.15
C HIS A 183 -1.23 -8.88 -12.31
N LEU A 184 -1.14 -7.56 -12.04
CA LEU A 184 -1.38 -6.51 -13.02
C LEU A 184 -0.47 -5.31 -12.75
N CYS A 185 0.24 -4.85 -13.79
CA CYS A 185 1.01 -3.61 -13.77
C CYS A 185 0.36 -2.60 -14.73
N VAL A 186 -0.01 -1.42 -14.22
CA VAL A 186 -0.73 -0.41 -14.99
C VAL A 186 0.04 0.90 -15.03
N ASP A 187 0.24 1.45 -16.24
CA ASP A 187 0.73 2.82 -16.41
C ASP A 187 -0.43 3.82 -16.35
N ALA A 188 -0.61 4.44 -15.18
CA ALA A 188 -1.66 5.43 -14.99
C ALA A 188 -1.34 6.79 -15.64
N GLY A 189 -0.19 6.95 -16.26
CA GLY A 189 0.12 8.08 -17.14
C GLY A 189 -0.52 7.89 -18.51
N GLN A 190 -0.35 6.70 -19.07
CA GLN A 190 -0.90 6.35 -20.37
C GLN A 190 -2.44 6.24 -20.35
N PHE A 191 -3.00 5.60 -19.32
CA PHE A 191 -4.46 5.34 -19.26
C PHE A 191 -5.26 6.38 -18.45
N SER A 192 -4.64 7.44 -17.96
CA SER A 192 -5.20 8.34 -16.97
C SER A 192 -5.52 7.65 -15.62
N LEU A 193 -5.91 8.44 -14.62
CA LEU A 193 -6.30 7.87 -13.30
C LEU A 193 -7.62 7.11 -13.37
N ASP A 194 -8.58 7.63 -14.11
CA ASP A 194 -9.90 7.01 -14.30
C ASP A 194 -9.81 5.77 -15.18
N GLY A 195 -9.04 5.85 -16.27
CA GLY A 195 -8.79 4.71 -17.15
C GLY A 195 -8.07 3.56 -16.45
N ALA A 196 -7.06 3.86 -15.63
CA ALA A 196 -6.38 2.85 -14.81
C ALA A 196 -7.34 2.19 -13.81
N ALA A 197 -8.19 2.96 -13.13
CA ALA A 197 -9.20 2.42 -12.22
C ALA A 197 -10.21 1.54 -12.97
N ALA A 198 -10.66 1.94 -14.17
CA ALA A 198 -11.59 1.16 -14.99
C ALA A 198 -10.97 -0.16 -15.47
N LEU A 199 -9.70 -0.18 -15.88
CA LEU A 199 -8.97 -1.39 -16.24
C LEU A 199 -8.89 -2.38 -15.07
N ILE A 200 -8.55 -1.90 -13.89
CA ILE A 200 -8.47 -2.74 -12.68
C ILE A 200 -9.87 -3.26 -12.32
N ALA A 201 -10.91 -2.42 -12.40
CA ALA A 201 -12.28 -2.84 -12.17
C ALA A 201 -12.73 -3.93 -13.15
N GLY A 202 -12.30 -3.85 -14.40
CA GLY A 202 -12.52 -4.91 -15.41
C GLY A 202 -11.86 -6.22 -15.01
N ALA A 203 -10.62 -6.18 -14.52
CA ALA A 203 -9.92 -7.36 -14.00
C ALA A 203 -10.63 -7.97 -12.77
N VAL A 204 -11.10 -7.15 -11.85
CA VAL A 204 -11.89 -7.58 -10.68
C VAL A 204 -13.12 -8.36 -11.12
N ARG A 205 -13.94 -7.81 -12.02
CA ARG A 205 -15.15 -8.49 -12.54
C ARG A 205 -14.87 -9.83 -13.25
N GLN A 206 -13.71 -9.95 -13.89
CA GLN A 206 -13.25 -11.22 -14.49
C GLN A 206 -12.96 -12.29 -13.43
N LEU A 207 -12.53 -11.89 -12.24
CA LEU A 207 -12.25 -12.80 -11.15
C LEU A 207 -13.51 -13.16 -10.36
N GLU A 208 -14.44 -12.22 -10.19
CA GLU A 208 -15.75 -12.43 -9.56
C GLU A 208 -16.65 -13.39 -10.38
N GLY A 209 -16.45 -13.46 -11.69
CA GLY A 209 -17.21 -14.32 -12.61
C GLY A 209 -16.68 -15.75 -12.74
N LYS A 210 -15.63 -16.11 -11.98
CA LYS A 210 -15.06 -17.45 -11.94
C LYS A 210 -15.53 -18.23 -10.71
#